data_60901225ac0482eea9538fad9f9dc56c
#
_entry.id   60901225ac0482eea9538fad9f9dc56c
#
_cell.length_a   1.000
_cell.length_b   1.000
_cell.length_c   1.000
_cell.angle_alpha   90.00
_cell.angle_beta   90.00
_cell.angle_gamma   90.00
#
_symmetry.space_group_name_H-M   'P 1'
#
loop_
_entity.id
_entity.type
_entity.pdbx_description
1 polymer ?
#
loop_
_entity_poly.entity_id
_entity_poly.type
_entity_poly.pdbx_seq_one_letter_code
_entity_poly.pdbx_strand_id
1 'polypeptide(L)'
;MRESRDKFVVVDTAPTGHTLLLLDATGSYHRDVVRHQRPGMQVVTPMMRLQDPAQTKMLIVTLPETTPVLEAESLQADLRRAGIEPWAWIINSSLSAASPSDPLLVARAAEERQHVERVRNSVARMAIIPWLIQEPVGSERLLELTRSKADTGVSKP
;
A
#
# COMPACT_ATOMS: atom_id res chain seq x y z
N MET A 1 -5.76 16.36 -11.51
CA MET A 1 -6.60 16.14 -10.31
C MET A 1 -7.90 16.96 -10.25
N ARG A 2 -8.45 17.39 -11.39
CA ARG A 2 -9.72 18.15 -11.44
C ARG A 2 -10.98 17.32 -11.71
N GLU A 3 -10.85 16.01 -12.00
CA GLU A 3 -11.98 15.17 -12.49
C GLU A 3 -12.68 14.29 -11.45
N SER A 4 -12.40 14.44 -10.17
CA SER A 4 -12.83 13.43 -9.20
C SER A 4 -13.85 13.89 -8.18
N ARG A 5 -14.97 14.48 -8.60
CA ARG A 5 -16.09 14.56 -7.66
C ARG A 5 -16.96 13.28 -7.64
N ASP A 6 -16.87 12.47 -8.70
CA ASP A 6 -17.66 11.22 -8.86
C ASP A 6 -16.83 10.01 -9.31
N LYS A 7 -15.50 10.10 -9.34
CA LYS A 7 -14.60 9.02 -9.79
C LYS A 7 -13.42 8.89 -8.83
N PHE A 8 -12.99 7.66 -8.56
CA PHE A 8 -11.72 7.42 -7.89
C PHE A 8 -10.57 7.39 -8.92
N VAL A 9 -9.39 7.79 -8.47
CA VAL A 9 -8.16 7.74 -9.27
C VAL A 9 -7.16 6.84 -8.54
N VAL A 10 -6.60 5.88 -9.26
CA VAL A 10 -5.49 5.06 -8.78
C VAL A 10 -4.21 5.68 -9.31
N VAL A 11 -3.26 5.94 -8.41
CA VAL A 11 -1.93 6.44 -8.76
C VAL A 11 -0.92 5.37 -8.39
N ASP A 12 -0.29 4.77 -9.41
CA ASP A 12 0.87 3.91 -9.22
C ASP A 12 2.10 4.80 -9.06
N THR A 13 2.81 4.62 -7.96
CA THR A 13 3.97 5.46 -7.62
C THR A 13 5.26 4.77 -8.05
N ALA A 14 6.30 5.58 -8.33
CA ALA A 14 7.66 5.06 -8.50
C ALA A 14 8.16 4.38 -7.20
N PRO A 15 9.19 3.50 -7.28
CA PRO A 15 9.76 2.80 -6.13
C PRO A 15 10.14 3.76 -4.97
N THR A 16 10.10 3.23 -3.77
CA THR A 16 10.13 3.88 -2.45
C THR A 16 10.94 5.17 -2.27
N GLY A 17 12.15 5.25 -2.80
CA GLY A 17 13.02 6.44 -2.65
C GLY A 17 12.50 7.70 -3.38
N HIS A 18 11.81 7.54 -4.51
CA HIS A 18 11.25 8.66 -5.27
C HIS A 18 9.91 9.15 -4.67
N THR A 19 9.16 8.28 -4.02
CA THR A 19 7.91 8.64 -3.34
C THR A 19 8.20 9.59 -2.18
N LEU A 20 9.28 9.36 -1.42
CA LEU A 20 9.72 10.25 -0.33
C LEU A 20 10.12 11.63 -0.84
N LEU A 21 10.82 11.73 -1.97
CA LEU A 21 11.18 13.01 -2.58
C LEU A 21 9.94 13.80 -3.03
N LEU A 22 8.92 13.12 -3.56
CA LEU A 22 7.64 13.73 -3.90
C LEU A 22 6.89 14.23 -2.66
N LEU A 23 6.91 13.46 -1.57
CA LEU A 23 6.30 13.85 -0.29
C LEU A 23 7.05 15.03 0.35
N ASP A 24 8.37 15.06 0.28
CA ASP A 24 9.17 16.17 0.80
C ASP A 24 8.97 17.46 0.00
N ALA A 25 8.92 17.36 -1.34
CA ALA A 25 8.61 18.49 -2.20
C ALA A 25 7.18 19.04 -1.95
N THR A 26 6.19 18.15 -1.78
CA THR A 26 4.81 18.58 -1.44
C THR A 26 4.71 19.14 -0.02
N GLY A 27 5.49 18.59 0.93
CA GLY A 27 5.57 19.09 2.30
C GLY A 27 6.22 20.48 2.39
N SER A 28 7.26 20.74 1.63
CA SER A 28 7.90 22.07 1.53
C SER A 28 6.93 23.10 0.96
N TYR A 29 6.28 22.77 -0.14
CA TYR A 29 5.25 23.62 -0.74
C TYR A 29 4.07 23.88 0.22
N HIS A 30 3.63 22.86 0.95
CA HIS A 30 2.58 23.00 1.96
C HIS A 30 2.97 24.01 3.05
N ARG A 31 4.19 23.88 3.60
CA ARG A 31 4.68 24.80 4.65
C ARG A 31 4.73 26.25 4.16
N ASP A 32 5.17 26.47 2.92
CA ASP A 32 5.26 27.80 2.34
C ASP A 32 3.87 28.42 2.09
N VAL A 33 2.93 27.62 1.59
CA VAL A 33 1.55 28.07 1.38
C VAL A 33 0.87 28.44 2.70
N VAL A 34 1.02 27.59 3.74
CA VAL A 34 0.44 27.86 5.06
C VAL A 34 1.04 29.11 5.71
N ARG A 35 2.34 29.34 5.54
CA ARG A 35 3.01 30.55 6.09
C ARG A 35 2.55 31.87 5.44
N HIS A 36 2.16 31.81 4.15
CA HIS A 36 1.78 33.00 3.39
C HIS A 36 0.26 33.15 3.23
N GLN A 37 -0.54 32.33 3.93
CA GLN A 37 -1.99 32.43 3.91
C GLN A 37 -2.46 33.77 4.51
N ARG A 38 -3.32 34.47 3.74
CA ARG A 38 -4.05 35.64 4.24
C ARG A 38 -5.22 35.14 5.12
N PRO A 39 -5.58 35.86 6.21
CA PRO A 39 -6.75 35.52 7.01
C PRO A 39 -8.02 35.41 6.16
N GLY A 40 -8.70 34.25 6.25
CA GLY A 40 -9.96 34.00 5.52
C GLY A 40 -9.83 33.21 4.20
N MET A 41 -8.63 32.87 3.75
CA MET A 41 -8.43 32.08 2.52
C MET A 41 -8.16 30.59 2.87
N GLN A 42 -9.08 29.71 2.56
CA GLN A 42 -8.87 28.25 2.69
C GLN A 42 -8.16 27.72 1.44
N VAL A 43 -6.87 27.45 1.56
CA VAL A 43 -6.09 26.79 0.49
C VAL A 43 -5.93 25.33 0.83
N VAL A 44 -6.48 24.44 0.01
CA VAL A 44 -6.29 22.99 0.12
C VAL A 44 -5.06 22.58 -0.68
N THR A 45 -4.02 22.14 0.00
CA THR A 45 -2.78 21.68 -0.64
C THR A 45 -2.87 20.18 -1.00
N PRO A 46 -2.04 19.69 -1.95
CA PRO A 46 -1.96 18.26 -2.24
C PRO A 46 -1.63 17.42 -1.00
N MET A 47 -0.76 17.91 -0.11
CA MET A 47 -0.40 17.23 1.13
C MET A 47 -1.61 17.05 2.06
N MET A 48 -2.46 18.06 2.22
CA MET A 48 -3.68 17.95 3.03
C MET A 48 -4.62 16.87 2.48
N ARG A 49 -4.67 16.69 1.15
CA ARG A 49 -5.47 15.62 0.55
C ARG A 49 -4.89 14.23 0.78
N LEU A 50 -3.57 14.10 0.76
CA LEU A 50 -2.88 12.84 1.08
C LEU A 50 -3.06 12.44 2.55
N GLN A 51 -3.07 13.42 3.45
CA GLN A 51 -3.29 13.22 4.89
C GLN A 51 -4.75 12.94 5.26
N ASP A 52 -5.71 13.28 4.38
CA ASP A 52 -7.13 13.07 4.64
C ASP A 52 -7.55 11.63 4.29
N PRO A 53 -7.82 10.77 5.29
CA PRO A 53 -8.20 9.38 5.05
C PRO A 53 -9.57 9.22 4.38
N ALA A 54 -10.40 10.28 4.32
CA ALA A 54 -11.66 10.26 3.58
C ALA A 54 -11.44 10.42 2.07
N GLN A 55 -10.38 11.15 1.67
CA GLN A 55 -10.07 11.43 0.27
C GLN A 55 -9.02 10.49 -0.32
N THR A 56 -8.06 10.03 0.49
CA THR A 56 -6.94 9.22 0.00
C THR A 56 -6.79 7.93 0.81
N LYS A 57 -6.63 6.80 0.10
CA LYS A 57 -6.28 5.50 0.66
C LYS A 57 -4.89 5.12 0.17
N MET A 58 -3.91 5.17 1.06
CA MET A 58 -2.55 4.75 0.76
C MET A 58 -2.42 3.25 0.95
N LEU A 59 -1.99 2.54 -0.09
CA LEU A 59 -1.70 1.11 -0.05
C LEU A 59 -0.19 0.91 -0.14
N ILE A 60 0.38 0.10 0.73
CA ILE A 60 1.76 -0.35 0.64
C ILE A 60 1.74 -1.75 0.03
N VAL A 61 2.45 -1.91 -1.08
CA VAL A 61 2.58 -3.20 -1.77
C VAL A 61 4.00 -3.71 -1.59
N THR A 62 4.15 -4.96 -1.16
CA THR A 62 5.45 -5.60 -0.94
C THR A 62 5.45 -7.05 -1.41
N LEU A 63 6.62 -7.63 -1.57
CA LEU A 63 6.82 -9.08 -1.71
C LEU A 63 7.09 -9.70 -0.33
N PRO A 64 6.78 -11.00 -0.12
CA PRO A 64 7.05 -11.69 1.14
C PRO A 64 8.52 -12.10 1.28
N GLU A 65 9.43 -11.16 1.14
CA GLU A 65 10.87 -11.33 1.19
C GLU A 65 11.49 -10.32 2.18
N THR A 66 12.66 -10.63 2.71
CA THR A 66 13.30 -9.83 3.77
C THR A 66 13.47 -8.37 3.38
N THR A 67 14.13 -8.09 2.25
CA THR A 67 14.43 -6.71 1.83
C THR A 67 13.17 -5.91 1.49
N PRO A 68 12.25 -6.41 0.63
CA PRO A 68 11.00 -5.68 0.35
C PRO A 68 10.15 -5.37 1.59
N VAL A 69 10.07 -6.30 2.54
CA VAL A 69 9.30 -6.07 3.78
C VAL A 69 9.96 -4.99 4.64
N LEU A 70 11.29 -5.00 4.80
CA LEU A 70 12.00 -3.98 5.56
C LEU A 70 11.90 -2.58 4.91
N GLU A 71 11.98 -2.51 3.58
CA GLU A 71 11.78 -1.27 2.82
C GLU A 71 10.34 -0.74 2.99
N ALA A 72 9.36 -1.61 2.94
CA ALA A 72 7.96 -1.26 3.14
C ALA A 72 7.68 -0.77 4.58
N GLU A 73 8.30 -1.37 5.60
CA GLU A 73 8.24 -0.90 6.99
C GLU A 73 8.88 0.49 7.14
N SER A 74 10.02 0.73 6.49
CA SER A 74 10.66 2.04 6.46
C SER A 74 9.76 3.08 5.80
N LEU A 75 9.16 2.74 4.65
CA LEU A 75 8.20 3.60 3.96
C LEU A 75 7.00 3.92 4.86
N GLN A 76 6.44 2.93 5.56
CA GLN A 76 5.35 3.15 6.50
C GLN A 76 5.73 4.16 7.59
N ALA A 77 6.94 4.03 8.15
CA ALA A 77 7.43 4.95 9.17
C ALA A 77 7.56 6.38 8.61
N ASP A 78 8.02 6.52 7.37
CA ASP A 78 8.16 7.82 6.69
C ASP A 78 6.80 8.45 6.39
N LEU A 79 5.84 7.66 5.91
CA LEU A 79 4.46 8.13 5.68
C LEU A 79 3.82 8.62 6.98
N ARG A 80 3.97 7.87 8.08
CA ARG A 80 3.46 8.27 9.40
C ARG A 80 4.12 9.54 9.91
N ARG A 81 5.42 9.72 9.70
CA ARG A 81 6.11 10.99 10.01
C ARG A 81 5.57 12.17 9.19
N ALA A 82 5.12 11.92 7.98
CA ALA A 82 4.45 12.91 7.14
C ALA A 82 2.96 13.11 7.47
N GLY A 83 2.43 12.45 8.51
CA GLY A 83 1.01 12.52 8.89
C GLY A 83 0.08 11.73 7.97
N ILE A 84 0.61 10.75 7.22
CA ILE A 84 -0.15 9.87 6.33
C ILE A 84 -0.19 8.48 6.95
N GLU A 85 -1.38 8.01 7.36
CA GLU A 85 -1.52 6.63 7.84
C GLU A 85 -1.88 5.71 6.66
N PRO A 86 -1.06 4.69 6.37
CA PRO A 86 -1.37 3.70 5.34
C PRO A 86 -2.68 2.98 5.67
N TRP A 87 -3.56 2.89 4.68
CA TRP A 87 -4.87 2.27 4.85
C TRP A 87 -4.79 0.75 4.93
N ALA A 88 -3.93 0.13 4.12
CA ALA A 88 -3.70 -1.31 4.11
C ALA A 88 -2.35 -1.67 3.49
N TRP A 89 -1.90 -2.91 3.77
CA TRP A 89 -0.79 -3.56 3.09
C TRP A 89 -1.28 -4.64 2.16
N ILE A 90 -0.56 -4.85 1.06
CA ILE A 90 -0.75 -5.93 0.10
C ILE A 90 0.56 -6.70 -0.02
N ILE A 91 0.54 -7.97 0.36
CA ILE A 91 1.64 -8.89 0.07
C ILE A 91 1.34 -9.51 -1.29
N ASN A 92 2.16 -9.20 -2.27
CA ASN A 92 1.98 -9.65 -3.64
C ASN A 92 2.82 -10.90 -3.93
N SER A 93 2.35 -11.73 -4.86
CA SER A 93 3.07 -12.91 -5.38
C SER A 93 3.50 -13.92 -4.31
N SER A 94 2.65 -14.20 -3.32
CA SER A 94 2.96 -15.14 -2.25
C SER A 94 2.87 -16.60 -2.72
N LEU A 95 3.98 -17.33 -2.62
CA LEU A 95 4.02 -18.78 -2.85
C LEU A 95 3.27 -19.54 -1.75
N SER A 96 3.35 -19.07 -0.50
CA SER A 96 2.66 -19.72 0.62
C SER A 96 1.13 -19.68 0.44
N ALA A 97 0.60 -18.61 -0.17
CA ALA A 97 -0.81 -18.49 -0.52
C ALA A 97 -1.19 -19.29 -1.79
N ALA A 98 -0.24 -19.54 -2.68
CA ALA A 98 -0.44 -20.35 -3.88
C ALA A 98 -0.47 -21.88 -3.60
N SER A 99 -0.01 -22.31 -2.41
CA SER A 99 0.03 -23.71 -1.98
C SER A 99 0.71 -24.66 -3.00
N PRO A 100 1.98 -24.43 -3.36
CA PRO A 100 2.68 -25.22 -4.36
C PRO A 100 2.87 -26.67 -3.91
N SER A 101 2.99 -27.60 -4.89
CA SER A 101 3.27 -29.02 -4.64
C SER A 101 4.74 -29.41 -4.90
N ASP A 102 5.48 -28.61 -5.63
CA ASP A 102 6.91 -28.82 -5.87
C ASP A 102 7.70 -28.66 -4.57
N PRO A 103 8.60 -29.63 -4.19
CA PRO A 103 9.32 -29.59 -2.93
C PRO A 103 10.17 -28.33 -2.72
N LEU A 104 10.80 -27.79 -3.77
CA LEU A 104 11.61 -26.58 -3.70
C LEU A 104 10.72 -25.37 -3.43
N LEU A 105 9.59 -25.26 -4.12
CA LEU A 105 8.64 -24.18 -3.92
C LEU A 105 7.95 -24.27 -2.56
N VAL A 106 7.67 -25.47 -2.06
CA VAL A 106 7.15 -25.69 -0.70
C VAL A 106 8.15 -25.20 0.35
N ALA A 107 9.44 -25.52 0.20
CA ALA A 107 10.47 -25.03 1.11
C ALA A 107 10.53 -23.49 1.09
N ARG A 108 10.52 -22.86 -0.08
CA ARG A 108 10.51 -21.41 -0.23
C ARG A 108 9.23 -20.77 0.35
N ALA A 109 8.07 -21.36 0.12
CA ALA A 109 6.80 -20.93 0.72
C ALA A 109 6.82 -21.00 2.25
N ALA A 110 7.56 -21.95 2.84
CA ALA A 110 7.73 -22.04 4.28
C ALA A 110 8.54 -20.85 4.84
N GLU A 111 9.57 -20.41 4.11
CA GLU A 111 10.36 -19.23 4.48
C GLU A 111 9.57 -17.92 4.39
N GLU A 112 8.67 -17.79 3.42
CA GLU A 112 7.80 -16.61 3.29
C GLU A 112 6.90 -16.39 4.51
N ARG A 113 6.48 -17.44 5.17
CA ARG A 113 5.50 -17.36 6.29
C ARG A 113 5.95 -16.42 7.40
N GLN A 114 7.23 -16.40 7.72
CA GLN A 114 7.77 -15.47 8.72
C GLN A 114 7.57 -14.01 8.35
N HIS A 115 7.71 -13.68 7.06
CA HIS A 115 7.52 -12.32 6.56
C HIS A 115 6.04 -11.94 6.53
N VAL A 116 5.18 -12.87 6.12
CA VAL A 116 3.71 -12.70 6.16
C VAL A 116 3.24 -12.44 7.59
N GLU A 117 3.68 -13.26 8.57
CA GLU A 117 3.34 -13.07 9.98
C GLU A 117 3.90 -11.77 10.55
N ARG A 118 5.12 -11.39 10.17
CA ARG A 118 5.71 -10.11 10.57
C ARG A 118 4.82 -8.94 10.13
N VAL A 119 4.38 -8.91 8.88
CA VAL A 119 3.47 -7.88 8.37
C VAL A 119 2.12 -7.95 9.09
N ARG A 120 1.54 -9.15 9.26
CA ARG A 120 0.25 -9.35 9.93
C ARG A 120 0.23 -8.77 11.34
N ASN A 121 1.33 -8.91 12.08
CA ASN A 121 1.45 -8.40 13.44
C ASN A 121 1.69 -6.88 13.52
N SER A 122 2.05 -6.24 12.41
CA SER A 122 2.43 -4.81 12.37
C SER A 122 1.36 -3.90 11.79
N VAL A 123 0.31 -4.46 11.15
CA VAL A 123 -0.68 -3.67 10.41
C VAL A 123 -2.12 -4.09 10.72
N ALA A 124 -3.05 -3.11 10.67
CA ALA A 124 -4.46 -3.34 10.97
C ALA A 124 -5.22 -4.01 9.82
N ARG A 125 -4.76 -3.82 8.56
CA ARG A 125 -5.41 -4.36 7.36
C ARG A 125 -4.35 -4.88 6.41
N MET A 126 -4.53 -6.14 5.97
CA MET A 126 -3.63 -6.80 5.03
C MET A 126 -4.43 -7.65 4.04
N ALA A 127 -3.97 -7.68 2.80
CA ALA A 127 -4.39 -8.66 1.79
C ALA A 127 -3.17 -9.41 1.27
N ILE A 128 -3.36 -10.67 0.86
CA ILE A 128 -2.32 -11.50 0.26
C ILE A 128 -2.80 -11.91 -1.12
N ILE A 129 -1.97 -11.65 -2.13
CA ILE A 129 -2.20 -12.08 -3.51
C ILE A 129 -1.28 -13.27 -3.75
N PRO A 130 -1.82 -14.46 -4.10
CA PRO A 130 -1.00 -15.62 -4.36
C PRO A 130 -0.16 -15.43 -5.62
N TRP A 131 0.95 -16.16 -5.71
CA TRP A 131 1.67 -16.32 -6.97
C TRP A 131 0.75 -17.01 -7.98
N LEU A 132 0.47 -16.36 -9.09
CA LEU A 132 -0.43 -16.85 -10.11
C LEU A 132 0.35 -17.58 -11.21
N ILE A 133 -0.19 -18.71 -11.69
CA ILE A 133 0.38 -19.47 -12.81
C ILE A 133 0.30 -18.64 -14.11
N GLN A 134 -0.73 -17.81 -14.25
CA GLN A 134 -0.92 -16.91 -15.38
C GLN A 134 -1.16 -15.50 -14.89
N GLU A 135 -0.54 -14.53 -15.53
CA GLU A 135 -0.79 -13.13 -15.25
C GLU A 135 -2.26 -12.76 -15.45
N PRO A 136 -2.85 -12.00 -14.54
CA PRO A 136 -4.26 -11.60 -14.62
C PRO A 136 -4.43 -10.43 -15.59
N VAL A 137 -4.38 -10.70 -16.88
CA VAL A 137 -4.56 -9.69 -17.93
C VAL A 137 -6.05 -9.50 -18.23
N GLY A 138 -6.49 -8.24 -18.22
CA GLY A 138 -7.88 -7.85 -18.49
C GLY A 138 -8.79 -7.84 -17.27
N SER A 139 -9.91 -7.14 -17.39
CA SER A 139 -10.84 -6.88 -16.28
C SER A 139 -11.45 -8.15 -15.68
N GLU A 140 -11.74 -9.15 -16.47
CA GLU A 140 -12.35 -10.40 -16.02
C GLU A 140 -11.44 -11.16 -15.07
N ARG A 141 -10.16 -11.37 -15.46
CA ARG A 141 -9.17 -12.07 -14.61
C ARG A 141 -8.81 -11.28 -13.36
N LEU A 142 -8.76 -9.96 -13.46
CA LEU A 142 -8.56 -9.09 -12.29
C LEU A 142 -9.74 -9.19 -11.31
N LEU A 143 -10.97 -9.29 -11.81
CA LEU A 143 -12.15 -9.49 -10.96
C LEU A 143 -12.15 -10.86 -10.28
N GLU A 144 -11.60 -11.90 -10.89
CA GLU A 144 -11.44 -13.22 -10.27
C GLU A 144 -10.57 -13.16 -9.01
N LEU A 145 -9.52 -12.33 -8.99
CA LEU A 145 -8.69 -12.12 -7.80
C LEU A 145 -9.49 -11.59 -6.61
N THR A 146 -10.52 -10.78 -6.86
CA THR A 146 -11.36 -10.22 -5.80
C THR A 146 -12.44 -11.20 -5.31
N ARG A 147 -12.74 -12.24 -6.11
CA ARG A 147 -13.72 -13.28 -5.79
C ARG A 147 -13.12 -14.51 -5.11
N SER A 148 -11.83 -14.75 -5.32
CA SER A 148 -11.10 -15.76 -4.55
C SER A 148 -11.27 -15.41 -3.07
N LYS A 149 -11.80 -16.34 -2.27
CA LYS A 149 -12.01 -16.14 -0.83
C LYS A 149 -10.68 -15.66 -0.22
N ALA A 150 -10.61 -14.38 0.01
CA ALA A 150 -9.60 -13.85 0.90
C ALA A 150 -9.82 -14.56 2.23
N ASP A 151 -8.84 -15.31 2.68
CA ASP A 151 -8.77 -15.79 4.05
C ASP A 151 -8.57 -14.52 4.90
N THR A 152 -9.69 -13.83 5.10
CA THR A 152 -9.78 -12.62 5.90
C THR A 152 -9.75 -13.03 7.35
N GLY A 153 -8.56 -13.24 7.86
CA GLY A 153 -8.30 -13.21 9.29
C GLY A 153 -8.56 -11.80 9.84
N VAL A 154 -9.79 -11.33 9.72
CA VAL A 154 -10.28 -10.18 10.48
C VAL A 154 -10.66 -10.73 11.85
N SER A 155 -9.69 -10.70 12.76
CA SER A 155 -10.01 -10.76 14.19
C SER A 155 -10.78 -9.48 14.51
N LYS A 156 -12.07 -9.63 14.82
CA LYS A 156 -12.88 -8.56 15.38
C LYS A 156 -12.41 -8.24 16.80
N PRO A 157 -12.48 -6.97 17.20
CA PRO A 157 -12.17 -6.53 18.57
C PRO A 157 -13.09 -7.15 19.61
#